data_bb1fc2186f61b45edeaa4d54f5cf10e2
#
_entry.id   bb1fc2186f61b45edeaa4d54f5cf10e2
#
_cell.length_a   1.000
_cell.length_b   1.000
_cell.length_c   1.000
_cell.angle_alpha   90.00
_cell.angle_beta   90.00
_cell.angle_gamma   90.00
#
_symmetry.space_group_name_H-M   'P 1'
#
loop_
_entity.id
_entity.type
_entity.pdbx_description
1 polymer ?
#
loop_
_entity_poly.entity_id
_entity_poly.type
_entity_poly.pdbx_seq_one_letter_code
_entity_poly.pdbx_strand_id
1 'polypeptide(L)'
;YDAPAGETVCVPFMVSSKGYGIVWDNPSATRFNAGIHGRTSFQSNVGERVSFFIITGKNADEIYSGYARVTGKTPIPPKAAFGLIQSKARYSSQDEVLNVANTYRQKKYPLDVMVVDWFYWTRMGQMDINPAEFPDPDGMNKQLHDMGMQSIISIWPRYETSGRYFNELDAKGYLLKDKDGKTVDGLPFRSDRTGGLIDPTNPAARAWFWQKARDNILSHGFDYPWLDETEPDLVPDGFFYSIGSGDRYHNVFPLLHTEGVHQGMRAWRPNKRALILSRAAYLGSQRTGALFWSSDINPSWEALARQIPTGLNMTASGI
;
A
#
# COMPACT_ATOMS: atom_id res chain seq x y z
N TYR A 1 9.60 -13.20 -1.11
CA TYR A 1 8.20 -12.91 -0.79
C TYR A 1 7.35 -14.04 -1.35
N ASP A 2 6.74 -14.81 -0.49
CA ASP A 2 5.96 -16.00 -0.86
C ASP A 2 4.50 -15.76 -0.52
N ALA A 3 3.90 -14.78 -1.12
CA ALA A 3 2.46 -14.61 -1.05
C ALA A 3 1.83 -15.45 -2.16
N PRO A 4 0.79 -16.23 -1.87
CA PRO A 4 0.05 -16.95 -2.90
C PRO A 4 -0.59 -16.02 -3.95
N ALA A 5 -0.72 -14.74 -3.62
CA ALA A 5 -1.36 -13.70 -4.41
C ALA A 5 -0.38 -12.74 -5.09
N GLY A 6 0.91 -13.06 -5.15
CA GLY A 6 1.87 -12.24 -5.87
C GLY A 6 2.88 -11.50 -5.00
N GLU A 7 3.84 -10.93 -5.66
CA GLU A 7 4.98 -10.24 -5.08
C GLU A 7 4.60 -8.78 -4.86
N THR A 8 4.66 -8.37 -3.62
CA THR A 8 4.08 -7.09 -3.20
C THR A 8 5.09 -5.96 -3.09
N VAL A 9 6.39 -6.26 -3.08
CA VAL A 9 7.44 -5.24 -2.93
C VAL A 9 8.51 -5.42 -3.99
N CYS A 10 8.71 -4.39 -4.79
CA CYS A 10 9.77 -4.33 -5.77
C CYS A 10 10.58 -3.05 -5.60
N VAL A 11 11.82 -3.17 -5.12
CA VAL A 11 12.76 -2.06 -5.02
C VAL A 11 13.99 -2.38 -5.85
N PRO A 12 14.13 -1.82 -7.06
CA PRO A 12 15.23 -2.10 -7.96
C PRO A 12 16.51 -1.36 -7.54
N PHE A 13 16.98 -1.64 -6.34
CA PHE A 13 18.20 -1.12 -5.76
C PHE A 13 19.08 -2.26 -5.26
N MET A 14 20.34 -2.25 -5.65
CA MET A 14 21.33 -3.19 -5.14
C MET A 14 22.52 -2.44 -4.55
N VAL A 15 23.11 -3.02 -3.52
CA VAL A 15 24.37 -2.56 -2.92
C VAL A 15 25.45 -3.62 -3.09
N SER A 16 26.62 -3.20 -3.52
CA SER A 16 27.80 -4.05 -3.69
C SER A 16 28.79 -3.84 -2.55
N SER A 17 29.37 -4.93 -2.07
CA SER A 17 30.51 -4.88 -1.13
C SER A 17 31.76 -4.18 -1.70
N LYS A 18 31.75 -3.83 -2.97
CA LYS A 18 32.81 -3.06 -3.63
C LYS A 18 32.62 -1.53 -3.53
N GLY A 19 31.72 -1.06 -2.67
CA GLY A 19 31.55 0.37 -2.37
C GLY A 19 30.69 1.13 -3.36
N TYR A 20 29.70 0.50 -3.96
CA TYR A 20 28.73 1.18 -4.81
C TYR A 20 27.33 0.60 -4.68
N GLY A 21 26.32 1.38 -4.99
CA GLY A 21 24.94 0.96 -5.19
C GLY A 21 24.47 1.28 -6.61
N ILE A 22 23.51 0.52 -7.11
CA ILE A 22 22.84 0.76 -8.39
C ILE A 22 21.35 0.86 -8.15
N VAL A 23 20.75 1.96 -8.57
CA VAL A 23 19.29 2.12 -8.70
C VAL A 23 18.95 1.94 -10.16
N TRP A 24 18.13 0.94 -10.47
CA TRP A 24 17.61 0.72 -11.82
C TRP A 24 16.27 1.43 -11.99
N ASP A 25 16.28 2.49 -12.80
CA ASP A 25 15.13 3.39 -12.98
C ASP A 25 14.29 2.96 -14.19
N ASN A 26 13.64 1.80 -14.06
CA ASN A 26 12.66 1.33 -15.03
C ASN A 26 11.51 0.62 -14.31
N PRO A 27 10.26 1.10 -14.44
CA PRO A 27 9.12 0.55 -13.72
C PRO A 27 8.52 -0.72 -14.32
N SER A 28 8.98 -1.20 -15.48
CA SER A 28 8.49 -2.47 -16.02
C SER A 28 9.11 -3.67 -15.30
N ALA A 29 8.48 -4.83 -15.46
CA ALA A 29 9.04 -6.09 -14.94
C ALA A 29 10.49 -6.25 -15.40
N THR A 30 11.39 -6.47 -14.45
CA THR A 30 12.82 -6.50 -14.67
C THR A 30 13.44 -7.75 -14.08
N ARG A 31 14.19 -8.47 -14.89
CA ARG A 31 15.02 -9.58 -14.42
C ARG A 31 16.41 -9.06 -14.03
N PHE A 32 16.80 -9.35 -12.80
CA PHE A 32 18.15 -9.12 -12.31
C PHE A 32 18.94 -10.43 -12.23
N ASN A 33 20.12 -10.47 -12.84
CA ASN A 33 21.04 -11.60 -12.76
C ASN A 33 22.32 -11.16 -12.04
N ALA A 34 22.59 -11.77 -10.89
CA ALA A 34 23.76 -11.45 -10.08
C ALA A 34 24.89 -12.47 -10.35
N GLY A 35 25.80 -12.11 -11.24
CA GLY A 35 27.03 -12.91 -11.48
C GLY A 35 26.82 -14.24 -12.20
N ILE A 36 25.68 -14.52 -12.81
CA ILE A 36 25.47 -15.72 -13.62
C ILE A 36 26.43 -15.68 -14.83
N HIS A 37 27.22 -16.71 -14.98
CA HIS A 37 28.28 -16.78 -15.97
C HIS A 37 29.27 -15.59 -15.94
N GLY A 38 29.54 -15.06 -14.73
CA GLY A 38 30.47 -13.95 -14.54
C GLY A 38 29.92 -12.58 -14.97
N ARG A 39 28.64 -12.46 -15.25
CA ARG A 39 28.00 -11.21 -15.68
C ARG A 39 26.86 -10.80 -14.73
N THR A 40 26.78 -9.50 -14.43
CA THR A 40 25.62 -8.91 -13.76
C THR A 40 24.82 -8.14 -14.79
N SER A 41 23.50 -8.36 -14.83
CA SER A 41 22.65 -7.69 -15.81
C SER A 41 21.28 -7.36 -15.26
N PHE A 42 20.71 -6.26 -15.76
CA PHE A 42 19.29 -5.90 -15.61
C PHE A 42 18.63 -6.00 -17.00
N GLN A 43 17.50 -6.64 -17.07
CA GLN A 43 16.73 -6.80 -18.30
C GLN A 43 15.28 -6.47 -18.03
N SER A 44 14.83 -5.32 -18.51
CA SER A 44 13.43 -4.88 -18.41
C SER A 44 12.64 -5.33 -19.65
N ASN A 45 11.37 -5.70 -19.43
CA ASN A 45 10.49 -6.13 -20.52
C ASN A 45 10.17 -4.99 -21.48
N VAL A 46 9.97 -3.76 -20.95
CA VAL A 46 9.62 -2.59 -21.72
C VAL A 46 10.49 -1.40 -21.34
N GLY A 47 10.95 -0.64 -22.31
CA GLY A 47 11.70 0.59 -22.10
C GLY A 47 12.06 1.29 -23.40
N GLU A 48 11.97 2.60 -23.44
CA GLU A 48 12.42 3.44 -24.57
C GLU A 48 13.87 3.92 -24.38
N ARG A 49 14.34 3.83 -23.14
CA ARG A 49 15.69 4.25 -22.75
C ARG A 49 16.19 3.41 -21.57
N VAL A 50 17.48 3.38 -21.36
CA VAL A 50 18.12 2.87 -20.16
C VAL A 50 18.38 4.03 -19.22
N SER A 51 17.86 3.94 -18.00
CA SER A 51 18.06 4.93 -16.93
C SER A 51 18.48 4.19 -15.66
N PHE A 52 19.56 4.63 -15.05
CA PHE A 52 20.05 4.10 -13.76
C PHE A 52 20.94 5.12 -13.05
N PHE A 53 21.06 4.95 -11.74
CA PHE A 53 21.99 5.74 -10.93
C PHE A 53 23.08 4.83 -10.36
N ILE A 54 24.32 5.27 -10.45
CA ILE A 54 25.43 4.67 -9.71
C ILE A 54 25.73 5.59 -8.53
N ILE A 55 25.67 5.00 -7.33
CA ILE A 55 25.89 5.71 -6.08
C ILE A 55 27.15 5.14 -5.47
N THR A 56 28.18 5.95 -5.30
CA THR A 56 29.44 5.56 -4.69
C THR A 56 29.53 6.09 -3.26
N GLY A 57 30.23 5.33 -2.39
CA GLY A 57 30.46 5.74 -1.00
C GLY A 57 31.62 4.95 -0.40
N LYS A 58 32.26 5.52 0.61
CA LYS A 58 33.37 4.87 1.34
C LYS A 58 32.89 3.71 2.23
N ASN A 59 31.59 3.73 2.57
CA ASN A 59 30.91 2.74 3.39
C ASN A 59 29.43 2.67 3.00
N ALA A 60 28.68 1.76 3.62
CA ALA A 60 27.27 1.56 3.37
C ALA A 60 26.43 2.82 3.68
N ASP A 61 26.75 3.55 4.76
CA ASP A 61 26.00 4.73 5.19
C ASP A 61 26.04 5.84 4.13
N GLU A 62 27.19 6.05 3.49
CA GLU A 62 27.31 7.03 2.40
C GLU A 62 26.51 6.58 1.16
N ILE A 63 26.49 5.27 0.85
CA ILE A 63 25.68 4.73 -0.25
C ILE A 63 24.19 4.92 0.04
N TYR A 64 23.72 4.58 1.24
CA TYR A 64 22.34 4.77 1.64
C TYR A 64 21.94 6.26 1.72
N SER A 65 22.85 7.12 2.16
CA SER A 65 22.64 8.57 2.11
C SER A 65 22.49 9.07 0.67
N GLY A 66 23.27 8.52 -0.26
CA GLY A 66 23.16 8.76 -1.70
C GLY A 66 21.81 8.29 -2.26
N TYR A 67 21.41 7.07 -1.90
CA TYR A 67 20.13 6.49 -2.26
C TYR A 67 18.95 7.37 -1.78
N ALA A 68 18.97 7.79 -0.52
CA ALA A 68 17.94 8.67 0.03
C ALA A 68 17.88 10.05 -0.64
N ARG A 69 19.00 10.57 -1.17
CA ARG A 69 19.01 11.81 -1.97
C ARG A 69 18.30 11.64 -3.31
N VAL A 70 18.41 10.47 -3.92
CA VAL A 70 17.77 10.16 -5.22
C VAL A 70 16.28 9.83 -5.05
N THR A 71 15.94 9.04 -4.03
CA THR A 71 14.60 8.43 -3.89
C THR A 71 13.71 9.11 -2.85
N GLY A 72 14.26 10.00 -2.04
CA GLY A 72 13.58 10.66 -0.92
C GLY A 72 13.92 10.04 0.43
N LYS A 73 13.81 10.87 1.48
CA LYS A 73 14.06 10.46 2.86
C LYS A 73 12.79 9.92 3.49
N THR A 74 12.92 8.92 4.34
CA THR A 74 11.84 8.40 5.17
C THR A 74 11.50 9.44 6.26
N PRO A 75 10.24 9.90 6.37
CA PRO A 75 9.81 10.74 7.48
C PRO A 75 9.71 9.91 8.77
N ILE A 76 9.86 10.59 9.90
CA ILE A 76 9.69 9.94 11.21
C ILE A 76 8.19 9.62 11.40
N PRO A 77 7.81 8.34 11.61
CA PRO A 77 6.43 7.95 11.82
C PRO A 77 5.90 8.41 13.19
N PRO A 78 4.59 8.37 13.45
CA PRO A 78 4.03 8.58 14.79
C PRO A 78 4.50 7.49 15.76
N LYS A 79 4.51 7.80 17.06
CA LYS A 79 5.00 6.88 18.09
C LYS A 79 4.25 5.53 18.08
N ALA A 80 2.96 5.53 17.81
CA ALA A 80 2.13 4.33 17.77
C ALA A 80 2.58 3.30 16.70
N ALA A 81 3.29 3.75 15.67
CA ALA A 81 3.85 2.86 14.64
C ALA A 81 4.91 1.88 15.17
N PHE A 82 5.49 2.17 16.34
CA PHE A 82 6.48 1.32 17.01
C PHE A 82 5.86 0.41 18.09
N GLY A 83 4.55 0.49 18.28
CA GLY A 83 3.81 -0.32 19.23
C GLY A 83 3.11 -1.51 18.59
N LEU A 84 2.30 -2.20 19.38
CA LEU A 84 1.49 -3.31 18.87
C LEU A 84 0.31 -2.78 18.06
N ILE A 85 0.19 -3.27 16.83
CA ILE A 85 -0.93 -3.04 15.91
C ILE A 85 -1.72 -4.34 15.83
N GLN A 86 -2.90 -4.38 16.43
CA GLN A 86 -3.76 -5.57 16.50
C GLN A 86 -4.74 -5.58 15.34
N SER A 87 -4.68 -6.63 14.54
CA SER A 87 -5.58 -6.89 13.42
C SER A 87 -6.17 -8.30 13.48
N LYS A 88 -7.23 -8.49 12.76
CA LYS A 88 -7.88 -9.78 12.49
C LYS A 88 -8.60 -9.67 11.14
N ALA A 89 -8.59 -10.71 10.33
CA ALA A 89 -9.39 -10.83 9.10
C ALA A 89 -10.71 -11.57 9.39
N ARG A 90 -11.75 -10.91 9.88
CA ARG A 90 -12.02 -9.51 10.26
C ARG A 90 -12.71 -9.45 11.63
N TYR A 91 -12.82 -8.29 12.21
CA TYR A 91 -13.81 -8.02 13.25
C TYR A 91 -15.16 -7.76 12.57
N SER A 92 -16.19 -8.50 12.98
CA SER A 92 -17.50 -8.47 12.33
C SER A 92 -18.42 -7.35 12.82
N SER A 93 -18.05 -6.67 13.91
CA SER A 93 -18.83 -5.59 14.48
C SER A 93 -17.99 -4.62 15.29
N GLN A 94 -18.55 -3.45 15.51
CA GLN A 94 -18.04 -2.44 16.43
C GLN A 94 -17.83 -3.00 17.85
N ASP A 95 -18.79 -3.77 18.34
CA ASP A 95 -18.71 -4.38 19.69
C ASP A 95 -17.55 -5.36 19.79
N GLU A 96 -17.27 -6.15 18.74
CA GLU A 96 -16.13 -7.05 18.73
C GLU A 96 -14.81 -6.29 18.83
N VAL A 97 -14.65 -5.18 18.08
CA VAL A 97 -13.47 -4.30 18.16
C VAL A 97 -13.28 -3.79 19.59
N LEU A 98 -14.32 -3.23 20.20
CA LEU A 98 -14.28 -2.67 21.55
C LEU A 98 -14.03 -3.75 22.61
N ASN A 99 -14.61 -4.94 22.47
CA ASN A 99 -14.38 -6.06 23.39
C ASN A 99 -12.93 -6.53 23.38
N VAL A 100 -12.30 -6.60 22.21
CA VAL A 100 -10.87 -6.92 22.10
C VAL A 100 -10.02 -5.84 22.75
N ALA A 101 -10.25 -4.57 22.43
CA ALA A 101 -9.54 -3.42 23.02
C ALA A 101 -9.65 -3.42 24.57
N ASN A 102 -10.85 -3.59 25.09
CA ASN A 102 -11.11 -3.69 26.53
C ASN A 102 -10.36 -4.86 27.18
N THR A 103 -10.34 -6.03 26.50
CA THR A 103 -9.65 -7.22 27.00
C THR A 103 -8.14 -6.97 27.14
N TYR A 104 -7.52 -6.29 26.17
CA TYR A 104 -6.11 -5.88 26.26
C TYR A 104 -5.87 -4.98 27.48
N ARG A 105 -6.74 -3.99 27.72
CA ARG A 105 -6.61 -3.08 28.87
C ARG A 105 -6.83 -3.79 30.20
N GLN A 106 -7.86 -4.63 30.30
CA GLN A 106 -8.15 -5.42 31.51
C GLN A 106 -6.99 -6.35 31.88
N LYS A 107 -6.39 -7.00 30.87
CA LYS A 107 -5.24 -7.87 31.05
C LYS A 107 -3.90 -7.11 31.20
N LYS A 108 -3.93 -5.78 31.10
CA LYS A 108 -2.74 -4.92 31.12
C LYS A 108 -1.71 -5.25 30.04
N TYR A 109 -2.16 -5.78 28.89
CA TYR A 109 -1.29 -5.95 27.74
C TYR A 109 -1.16 -4.63 26.98
N PRO A 110 0.06 -4.28 26.53
CA PRO A 110 0.24 -3.09 25.71
C PRO A 110 -0.46 -3.28 24.36
N LEU A 111 -1.14 -2.25 23.92
CA LEU A 111 -1.76 -2.17 22.59
C LEU A 111 -1.84 -0.70 22.20
N ASP A 112 -1.32 -0.36 21.05
CA ASP A 112 -1.25 1.02 20.57
C ASP A 112 -2.26 1.31 19.47
N VAL A 113 -2.56 0.32 18.62
CA VAL A 113 -3.44 0.51 17.47
C VAL A 113 -4.39 -0.68 17.29
N MET A 114 -5.68 -0.37 17.09
CA MET A 114 -6.69 -1.33 16.61
C MET A 114 -6.93 -1.17 15.12
N VAL A 115 -7.08 -2.28 14.41
CA VAL A 115 -7.31 -2.28 12.95
C VAL A 115 -8.72 -2.77 12.65
N VAL A 116 -9.46 -2.01 11.85
CA VAL A 116 -10.71 -2.46 11.22
C VAL A 116 -10.36 -2.89 9.80
N ASP A 117 -10.43 -4.19 9.57
CA ASP A 117 -10.14 -4.83 8.29
C ASP A 117 -11.36 -4.81 7.37
N TRP A 118 -11.21 -5.33 6.16
CA TRP A 118 -12.16 -5.34 5.05
C TRP A 118 -13.59 -5.77 5.44
N PHE A 119 -14.54 -5.57 4.48
CA PHE A 119 -15.98 -5.86 4.64
C PHE A 119 -16.70 -5.16 5.80
N TYR A 120 -16.17 -4.05 6.31
CA TYR A 120 -16.92 -3.13 7.14
C TYR A 120 -17.86 -2.24 6.31
N TRP A 121 -17.70 -2.24 4.98
CA TRP A 121 -18.51 -1.49 4.02
C TRP A 121 -19.75 -2.28 3.58
N THR A 122 -20.74 -1.57 3.04
CA THR A 122 -21.94 -2.21 2.48
C THR A 122 -21.64 -2.94 1.16
N ARG A 123 -20.66 -2.42 0.39
CA ARG A 123 -20.20 -2.97 -0.89
C ARG A 123 -18.77 -2.50 -1.21
N MET A 124 -18.03 -3.31 -1.94
CA MET A 124 -16.67 -2.99 -2.36
C MET A 124 -16.64 -1.67 -3.17
N GLY A 125 -15.80 -0.72 -2.74
CA GLY A 125 -15.69 0.59 -3.39
C GLY A 125 -16.83 1.56 -3.11
N GLN A 126 -17.77 1.19 -2.21
CA GLN A 126 -18.85 2.08 -1.81
C GLN A 126 -18.36 3.27 -0.98
N MET A 127 -17.18 3.15 -0.40
CA MET A 127 -16.58 4.18 0.48
C MET A 127 -17.56 4.60 1.58
N ASP A 128 -18.16 3.62 2.27
CA ASP A 128 -19.08 3.80 3.39
C ASP A 128 -18.74 2.84 4.53
N ILE A 129 -19.37 3.04 5.67
CA ILE A 129 -19.30 2.15 6.82
C ILE A 129 -20.68 1.53 7.01
N ASN A 130 -20.76 0.20 7.07
CA ASN A 130 -22.02 -0.53 7.22
C ASN A 130 -22.64 -0.26 8.60
N PRO A 131 -23.77 0.47 8.69
CA PRO A 131 -24.36 0.84 9.97
C PRO A 131 -24.95 -0.36 10.75
N ALA A 132 -25.16 -1.49 10.09
CA ALA A 132 -25.62 -2.70 10.78
C ALA A 132 -24.51 -3.36 11.61
N GLU A 133 -23.25 -3.22 11.20
CA GLU A 133 -22.10 -3.77 11.89
C GLU A 133 -21.36 -2.72 12.74
N PHE A 134 -21.33 -1.48 12.27
CA PHE A 134 -20.68 -0.33 12.91
C PHE A 134 -21.66 0.84 13.02
N PRO A 135 -22.62 0.79 13.96
CA PRO A 135 -23.69 1.78 14.07
C PRO A 135 -23.21 3.17 14.55
N ASP A 136 -22.10 3.24 15.28
CA ASP A 136 -21.51 4.48 15.80
C ASP A 136 -19.98 4.43 15.71
N PRO A 137 -19.41 4.58 14.50
CA PRO A 137 -17.95 4.54 14.34
C PRO A 137 -17.25 5.73 15.01
N ASP A 138 -17.90 6.89 15.13
CA ASP A 138 -17.36 8.05 15.87
C ASP A 138 -17.22 7.73 17.37
N GLY A 139 -18.25 7.17 17.98
CA GLY A 139 -18.23 6.76 19.38
C GLY A 139 -17.25 5.61 19.64
N MET A 140 -17.11 4.65 18.69
CA MET A 140 -16.12 3.60 18.77
C MET A 140 -14.70 4.17 18.80
N ASN A 141 -14.36 5.04 17.87
CA ASN A 141 -13.04 5.65 17.80
C ASN A 141 -12.76 6.54 19.03
N LYS A 142 -13.79 7.27 19.51
CA LYS A 142 -13.64 8.00 20.77
C LYS A 142 -13.29 7.09 21.93
N GLN A 143 -13.95 5.96 22.09
CA GLN A 143 -13.64 4.98 23.15
C GLN A 143 -12.23 4.41 23.02
N LEU A 144 -11.76 4.09 21.80
CA LEU A 144 -10.38 3.67 21.55
C LEU A 144 -9.39 4.76 21.99
N HIS A 145 -9.65 6.01 21.63
CA HIS A 145 -8.80 7.15 22.03
C HIS A 145 -8.81 7.37 23.54
N ASP A 146 -9.97 7.26 24.21
CA ASP A 146 -10.06 7.35 25.68
C ASP A 146 -9.25 6.25 26.40
N MET A 147 -9.09 5.09 25.76
CA MET A 147 -8.20 4.01 26.20
C MET A 147 -6.71 4.23 25.82
N GLY A 148 -6.37 5.34 25.15
CA GLY A 148 -5.02 5.62 24.67
C GLY A 148 -4.59 4.76 23.49
N MET A 149 -5.53 4.29 22.69
CA MET A 149 -5.28 3.56 21.44
C MET A 149 -5.59 4.46 20.24
N GLN A 150 -4.94 4.18 19.12
CA GLN A 150 -5.29 4.73 17.80
C GLN A 150 -5.97 3.68 16.94
N SER A 151 -6.53 4.10 15.82
CA SER A 151 -7.22 3.19 14.91
C SER A 151 -6.74 3.31 13.47
N ILE A 152 -6.70 2.15 12.79
CA ILE A 152 -6.45 2.01 11.36
C ILE A 152 -7.69 1.39 10.72
N ILE A 153 -8.01 1.78 9.48
CA ILE A 153 -9.11 1.18 8.71
C ILE A 153 -8.65 0.84 7.30
N SER A 154 -9.01 -0.36 6.83
CA SER A 154 -8.67 -0.86 5.49
C SER A 154 -9.46 -0.13 4.40
N ILE A 155 -8.79 0.30 3.33
CA ILE A 155 -9.42 0.95 2.19
C ILE A 155 -8.81 0.34 0.91
N TRP A 156 -9.70 -0.15 0.02
CA TRP A 156 -9.29 -0.83 -1.20
C TRP A 156 -9.48 0.07 -2.43
N PRO A 157 -8.61 -0.04 -3.44
CA PRO A 157 -8.69 0.75 -4.67
C PRO A 157 -9.66 0.18 -5.72
N ARG A 158 -10.55 -0.73 -5.33
CA ARG A 158 -11.44 -1.51 -6.20
C ARG A 158 -12.90 -1.05 -6.10
N TYR A 159 -13.62 -1.05 -7.21
CA TYR A 159 -15.00 -0.55 -7.32
C TYR A 159 -15.88 -1.53 -8.09
N GLU A 160 -16.87 -2.14 -7.41
CA GLU A 160 -17.85 -3.01 -8.05
C GLU A 160 -18.68 -2.23 -9.09
N THR A 161 -18.97 -2.87 -10.24
CA THR A 161 -19.75 -2.27 -11.32
C THR A 161 -21.15 -1.79 -10.88
N SER A 162 -21.75 -2.49 -9.91
CA SER A 162 -23.03 -2.13 -9.31
C SER A 162 -22.90 -1.16 -8.13
N GLY A 163 -21.68 -0.70 -7.83
CA GLY A 163 -21.40 0.21 -6.72
C GLY A 163 -21.72 1.67 -7.06
N ARG A 164 -21.93 2.47 -6.02
CA ARG A 164 -22.30 3.88 -6.10
C ARG A 164 -21.38 4.72 -6.98
N TYR A 165 -20.09 4.45 -6.96
CA TYR A 165 -19.08 5.31 -7.58
C TYR A 165 -18.54 4.79 -8.92
N PHE A 166 -18.88 3.57 -9.34
CA PHE A 166 -18.34 2.99 -10.56
C PHE A 166 -18.61 3.86 -11.79
N ASN A 167 -19.87 4.22 -12.02
CA ASN A 167 -20.26 5.03 -13.18
C ASN A 167 -19.64 6.45 -13.16
N GLU A 168 -19.47 7.03 -11.96
CA GLU A 168 -18.79 8.32 -11.83
C GLU A 168 -17.31 8.21 -12.22
N LEU A 169 -16.63 7.17 -11.73
CA LEU A 169 -15.22 6.92 -12.00
C LEU A 169 -14.96 6.59 -13.47
N ASP A 170 -15.84 5.79 -14.06
CA ASP A 170 -15.78 5.42 -15.49
C ASP A 170 -15.96 6.66 -16.37
N ALA A 171 -17.01 7.46 -16.15
CA ALA A 171 -17.27 8.68 -16.89
C ALA A 171 -16.14 9.73 -16.79
N LYS A 172 -15.42 9.75 -15.67
CA LYS A 172 -14.25 10.63 -15.47
C LYS A 172 -12.95 10.05 -16.02
N GLY A 173 -12.95 8.81 -16.48
CA GLY A 173 -11.74 8.11 -16.92
C GLY A 173 -10.74 7.85 -15.79
N TYR A 174 -11.24 7.55 -14.58
CA TYR A 174 -10.42 7.32 -13.39
C TYR A 174 -10.14 5.83 -13.11
N LEU A 175 -10.70 4.93 -13.92
CA LEU A 175 -10.46 3.49 -13.88
C LEU A 175 -9.48 3.06 -14.97
N LEU A 176 -8.82 1.93 -14.77
CA LEU A 176 -7.95 1.33 -15.77
C LEU A 176 -8.72 1.06 -17.07
N LYS A 177 -8.05 1.20 -18.20
CA LYS A 177 -8.61 1.02 -19.52
C LYS A 177 -7.94 -0.15 -20.26
N ASP A 178 -8.63 -0.74 -21.18
CA ASP A 178 -8.06 -1.64 -22.18
C ASP A 178 -7.45 -0.86 -23.37
N LYS A 179 -6.92 -1.59 -24.35
CA LYS A 179 -6.31 -1.02 -25.56
C LYS A 179 -7.29 -0.19 -26.43
N ASP A 180 -8.59 -0.42 -26.28
CA ASP A 180 -9.64 0.27 -27.03
C ASP A 180 -10.22 1.47 -26.23
N GLY A 181 -9.64 1.77 -25.06
CA GLY A 181 -10.06 2.85 -24.18
C GLY A 181 -11.30 2.54 -23.35
N LYS A 182 -11.78 1.30 -23.35
CA LYS A 182 -12.90 0.84 -22.54
C LYS A 182 -12.39 0.53 -21.12
N THR A 183 -13.23 0.79 -20.13
CA THR A 183 -12.90 0.43 -18.73
C THR A 183 -12.76 -1.08 -18.57
N VAL A 184 -11.70 -1.49 -17.89
CA VAL A 184 -11.52 -2.86 -17.43
C VAL A 184 -12.41 -3.06 -16.21
N ASP A 185 -13.57 -3.71 -16.41
CA ASP A 185 -14.63 -3.88 -15.42
C ASP A 185 -14.87 -5.34 -14.99
N GLY A 186 -14.15 -6.27 -15.62
CA GLY A 186 -14.25 -7.71 -15.38
C GLY A 186 -13.38 -8.25 -14.24
N LEU A 187 -12.72 -7.39 -13.45
CA LEU A 187 -11.84 -7.84 -12.37
C LEU A 187 -12.66 -8.57 -11.30
N PRO A 188 -12.28 -9.81 -10.92
CA PRO A 188 -13.00 -10.56 -9.92
C PRO A 188 -12.80 -9.94 -8.52
N PHE A 189 -13.89 -9.77 -7.78
CA PHE A 189 -13.85 -9.37 -6.36
C PHE A 189 -14.31 -10.49 -5.43
N ARG A 190 -15.19 -11.31 -5.93
CA ARG A 190 -15.67 -12.58 -5.39
C ARG A 190 -16.30 -13.35 -6.54
N SER A 191 -16.72 -14.57 -6.27
CA SER A 191 -17.24 -15.50 -7.30
C SER A 191 -18.40 -14.96 -8.16
N ASP A 192 -19.11 -13.95 -7.70
CA ASP A 192 -20.31 -13.39 -8.31
C ASP A 192 -20.23 -11.90 -8.65
N ARG A 193 -19.10 -11.24 -8.40
CA ARG A 193 -18.98 -9.77 -8.53
C ARG A 193 -17.74 -9.39 -9.28
N THR A 194 -17.90 -8.40 -10.15
CA THR A 194 -16.82 -7.81 -10.94
C THR A 194 -16.79 -6.30 -10.76
N GLY A 195 -15.69 -5.68 -11.13
CA GLY A 195 -15.54 -4.23 -11.08
C GLY A 195 -14.24 -3.76 -11.69
N GLY A 196 -13.94 -2.50 -11.47
CA GLY A 196 -12.74 -1.83 -11.97
C GLY A 196 -11.78 -1.43 -10.86
N LEU A 197 -10.58 -1.12 -11.26
CA LEU A 197 -9.51 -0.63 -10.40
C LEU A 197 -9.22 0.84 -10.73
N ILE A 198 -9.05 1.67 -9.70
CA ILE A 198 -8.67 3.07 -9.90
C ILE A 198 -7.28 3.19 -10.51
N ASP A 199 -7.10 4.20 -11.36
CA ASP A 199 -5.79 4.55 -11.94
C ASP A 199 -5.07 5.58 -11.06
N PRO A 200 -4.10 5.19 -10.21
CA PRO A 200 -3.37 6.12 -9.38
C PRO A 200 -2.33 6.94 -10.15
N THR A 201 -2.09 6.63 -11.42
CA THR A 201 -1.21 7.45 -12.26
C THR A 201 -1.89 8.74 -12.71
N ASN A 202 -3.24 8.77 -12.70
CA ASN A 202 -4.04 9.97 -12.91
C ASN A 202 -4.11 10.82 -11.64
N PRO A 203 -3.55 12.05 -11.62
CA PRO A 203 -3.58 12.91 -10.42
C PRO A 203 -4.99 13.25 -9.92
N ALA A 204 -5.96 13.39 -10.85
CA ALA A 204 -7.33 13.69 -10.48
C ALA A 204 -8.02 12.49 -9.83
N ALA A 205 -7.70 11.26 -10.28
CA ALA A 205 -8.18 10.04 -9.65
C ALA A 205 -7.63 9.87 -8.23
N ARG A 206 -6.34 10.17 -8.00
CA ARG A 206 -5.74 10.19 -6.66
C ARG A 206 -6.42 11.20 -5.72
N ALA A 207 -6.66 12.41 -6.23
CA ALA A 207 -7.34 13.46 -5.45
C ALA A 207 -8.76 13.05 -5.08
N TRP A 208 -9.50 12.45 -6.02
CA TRP A 208 -10.84 11.92 -5.80
C TRP A 208 -10.84 10.80 -4.74
N PHE A 209 -9.93 9.82 -4.88
CA PHE A 209 -9.80 8.72 -3.91
C PHE A 209 -9.55 9.25 -2.50
N TRP A 210 -8.58 10.14 -2.35
CA TRP A 210 -8.29 10.75 -1.06
C TRP A 210 -9.50 11.50 -0.49
N GLN A 211 -10.18 12.31 -1.31
CA GLN A 211 -11.36 13.05 -0.86
C GLN A 211 -12.44 12.11 -0.31
N LYS A 212 -12.75 11.01 -1.02
CA LYS A 212 -13.75 10.03 -0.56
C LYS A 212 -13.30 9.27 0.68
N ALA A 213 -12.06 8.85 0.75
CA ALA A 213 -11.50 8.18 1.91
C ALA A 213 -11.54 9.09 3.16
N ARG A 214 -11.16 10.35 3.00
CA ARG A 214 -11.22 11.35 4.08
C ARG A 214 -12.64 11.60 4.53
N ASP A 215 -13.52 11.97 3.60
CA ASP A 215 -14.84 12.54 3.93
C ASP A 215 -15.83 11.47 4.41
N ASN A 216 -15.72 10.25 3.90
CA ASN A 216 -16.70 9.20 4.17
C ASN A 216 -16.21 8.13 5.16
N ILE A 217 -14.90 8.07 5.43
CA ILE A 217 -14.31 7.02 6.28
C ILE A 217 -13.47 7.63 7.41
N LEU A 218 -12.40 8.35 7.08
CA LEU A 218 -11.45 8.84 8.09
C LEU A 218 -12.03 9.96 8.96
N SER A 219 -13.05 10.67 8.47
CA SER A 219 -13.78 11.69 9.25
C SER A 219 -14.51 11.12 10.46
N HIS A 220 -14.78 9.81 10.50
CA HIS A 220 -15.35 9.11 11.66
C HIS A 220 -14.33 8.82 12.79
N GLY A 221 -13.25 9.58 12.84
CA GLY A 221 -12.28 9.51 13.94
C GLY A 221 -11.14 8.51 13.73
N PHE A 222 -11.11 7.78 12.62
CA PHE A 222 -9.96 6.92 12.31
C PHE A 222 -8.69 7.75 12.14
N ASP A 223 -7.59 7.25 12.72
CA ASP A 223 -6.32 7.97 12.70
C ASP A 223 -5.58 7.75 11.39
N TYR A 224 -5.59 6.53 10.84
CA TYR A 224 -4.76 6.15 9.72
C TYR A 224 -5.48 5.21 8.74
N PRO A 225 -5.19 5.31 7.43
CA PRO A 225 -5.65 4.36 6.43
C PRO A 225 -4.70 3.15 6.34
N TRP A 226 -5.30 1.99 6.04
CA TRP A 226 -4.61 0.83 5.52
C TRP A 226 -4.97 0.68 4.04
N LEU A 227 -4.00 0.87 3.16
CA LEU A 227 -4.13 0.71 1.73
C LEU A 227 -3.82 -0.74 1.36
N ASP A 228 -4.85 -1.55 1.35
CA ASP A 228 -4.77 -2.95 0.93
C ASP A 228 -4.97 -3.07 -0.59
N GLU A 229 -4.62 -4.20 -1.19
CA GLU A 229 -4.71 -4.47 -2.63
C GLU A 229 -3.96 -3.44 -3.49
N THR A 230 -2.81 -2.96 -3.00
CA THR A 230 -2.00 -1.95 -3.69
C THR A 230 -0.94 -2.53 -4.63
N GLU A 231 -0.79 -3.83 -4.72
CA GLU A 231 0.02 -4.53 -5.71
C GLU A 231 -0.60 -4.61 -7.11
N PRO A 232 -1.76 -4.17 -7.33
CA PRO A 232 -3.02 -4.68 -7.86
C PRO A 232 -2.83 -5.98 -8.63
N ASP A 233 -3.09 -7.06 -7.96
CA ASP A 233 -3.13 -8.39 -8.55
C ASP A 233 -4.36 -8.58 -9.46
N LEU A 234 -4.43 -9.70 -10.17
CA LEU A 234 -5.56 -10.12 -11.01
C LEU A 234 -5.98 -9.11 -12.10
N VAL A 235 -5.09 -8.19 -12.48
CA VAL A 235 -5.34 -7.32 -13.63
C VAL A 235 -4.96 -8.10 -14.90
N PRO A 236 -5.85 -8.17 -15.92
CA PRO A 236 -5.54 -8.89 -17.16
C PRO A 236 -4.42 -8.21 -17.94
N ASP A 237 -3.72 -8.96 -18.78
CA ASP A 237 -2.75 -8.38 -19.70
C ASP A 237 -3.39 -7.34 -20.64
N GLY A 238 -2.58 -6.40 -21.10
CA GLY A 238 -3.02 -5.42 -22.10
C GLY A 238 -3.87 -4.26 -21.56
N PHE A 239 -3.86 -4.03 -20.27
CA PHE A 239 -4.49 -2.84 -19.67
C PHE A 239 -3.58 -1.59 -19.75
N PHE A 240 -4.19 -0.42 -19.56
CA PHE A 240 -3.54 0.88 -19.64
C PHE A 240 -3.85 1.75 -18.42
N TYR A 241 -2.83 2.42 -17.97
CA TYR A 241 -2.90 3.60 -17.12
C TYR A 241 -3.00 4.87 -17.96
N SER A 242 -3.35 5.99 -17.37
CA SER A 242 -3.37 7.30 -18.06
C SER A 242 -1.99 7.72 -18.60
N ILE A 243 -0.90 7.19 -18.03
CA ILE A 243 0.48 7.47 -18.47
C ILE A 243 1.05 6.44 -19.45
N GLY A 244 0.32 5.37 -19.77
CA GLY A 244 0.73 4.32 -20.71
C GLY A 244 0.38 2.89 -20.31
N SER A 245 0.97 1.92 -20.98
CA SER A 245 0.65 0.50 -20.79
C SER A 245 0.97 -0.04 -19.41
N GLY A 246 0.18 -1.02 -18.95
CA GLY A 246 0.42 -1.75 -17.71
C GLY A 246 1.79 -2.41 -17.68
N ASP A 247 2.21 -3.04 -18.78
CA ASP A 247 3.54 -3.67 -18.90
C ASP A 247 4.68 -2.71 -18.57
N ARG A 248 4.48 -1.41 -18.83
CA ARG A 248 5.48 -0.39 -18.54
C ARG A 248 5.39 0.17 -17.13
N TYR A 249 4.18 0.37 -16.59
CA TYR A 249 3.98 1.20 -15.41
C TYR A 249 3.35 0.50 -14.22
N HIS A 250 3.06 -0.81 -14.31
CA HIS A 250 2.35 -1.51 -13.25
C HIS A 250 3.01 -1.38 -11.87
N ASN A 251 4.32 -1.53 -11.81
CA ASN A 251 5.06 -1.50 -10.55
C ASN A 251 5.04 -0.14 -9.82
N VAL A 252 4.66 0.97 -10.49
CA VAL A 252 4.55 2.28 -9.81
C VAL A 252 3.20 2.50 -9.12
N PHE A 253 2.24 1.58 -9.30
CA PHE A 253 0.91 1.69 -8.70
C PHE A 253 0.99 1.98 -7.17
N PRO A 254 1.67 1.13 -6.36
CA PRO A 254 1.70 1.31 -4.91
C PRO A 254 2.32 2.65 -4.51
N LEU A 255 3.37 3.07 -5.20
CA LEU A 255 4.03 4.34 -4.94
C LEU A 255 3.08 5.52 -5.14
N LEU A 256 2.44 5.61 -6.31
CA LEU A 256 1.59 6.76 -6.67
C LEU A 256 0.30 6.77 -5.86
N HIS A 257 -0.27 5.59 -5.57
CA HIS A 257 -1.46 5.47 -4.73
C HIS A 257 -1.18 5.95 -3.30
N THR A 258 -0.12 5.44 -2.69
CA THR A 258 0.31 5.82 -1.33
C THR A 258 0.72 7.29 -1.27
N GLU A 259 1.39 7.82 -2.30
CA GLU A 259 1.79 9.23 -2.36
C GLU A 259 0.58 10.18 -2.38
N GLY A 260 -0.45 9.85 -3.15
CA GLY A 260 -1.69 10.64 -3.18
C GLY A 260 -2.36 10.72 -1.81
N VAL A 261 -2.44 9.60 -1.10
CA VAL A 261 -2.98 9.54 0.26
C VAL A 261 -2.09 10.27 1.26
N HIS A 262 -0.77 10.11 1.17
CA HIS A 262 0.18 10.83 2.04
C HIS A 262 0.06 12.35 1.89
N GLN A 263 0.04 12.85 0.66
CA GLN A 263 -0.13 14.28 0.37
C GLN A 263 -1.45 14.80 0.97
N GLY A 264 -2.52 14.04 0.79
CA GLY A 264 -3.82 14.36 1.35
C GLY A 264 -3.85 14.39 2.87
N MET A 265 -3.26 13.38 3.53
CA MET A 265 -3.14 13.35 5.00
C MET A 265 -2.35 14.54 5.54
N ARG A 266 -1.23 14.87 4.90
CA ARG A 266 -0.38 16.01 5.29
C ARG A 266 -1.11 17.36 5.12
N ALA A 267 -1.91 17.50 4.08
CA ALA A 267 -2.75 18.70 3.89
C ALA A 267 -3.90 18.79 4.91
N TRP A 268 -4.53 17.64 5.22
CA TRP A 268 -5.66 17.59 6.16
C TRP A 268 -5.25 17.79 7.62
N ARG A 269 -4.12 17.17 8.01
CA ARG A 269 -3.62 17.22 9.41
C ARG A 269 -2.14 17.63 9.42
N PRO A 270 -1.80 18.89 9.09
CA PRO A 270 -0.41 19.34 8.86
C PRO A 270 0.48 19.19 10.10
N ASN A 271 -0.10 19.24 11.29
CA ASN A 271 0.62 19.12 12.55
C ASN A 271 0.71 17.67 13.09
N LYS A 272 0.13 16.69 12.38
CA LYS A 272 0.23 15.27 12.72
C LYS A 272 1.16 14.56 11.75
N ARG A 273 1.94 13.60 12.26
CA ARG A 273 2.72 12.69 11.42
C ARG A 273 1.76 11.74 10.71
N ALA A 274 1.97 11.53 9.42
CA ALA A 274 1.21 10.55 8.66
C ALA A 274 1.71 9.13 8.98
N LEU A 275 0.78 8.19 9.02
CA LEU A 275 1.02 6.77 8.99
C LEU A 275 0.07 6.16 7.96
N ILE A 276 0.60 5.33 7.09
CA ILE A 276 -0.16 4.57 6.11
C ILE A 276 0.33 3.13 6.22
N LEU A 277 -0.56 2.19 6.38
CA LEU A 277 -0.22 0.79 6.19
C LEU A 277 -0.46 0.46 4.73
N SER A 278 0.55 -0.01 3.99
CA SER A 278 0.44 -0.34 2.57
C SER A 278 0.92 -1.76 2.29
N ARG A 279 0.17 -2.50 1.48
CA ARG A 279 0.50 -3.89 1.15
C ARG A 279 1.68 -4.00 0.21
N ALA A 280 1.85 -3.04 -0.69
CA ALA A 280 2.90 -3.06 -1.69
C ALA A 280 3.75 -1.79 -1.69
N ALA A 281 4.95 -1.90 -2.24
CA ALA A 281 5.91 -0.81 -2.36
C ALA A 281 6.68 -0.88 -3.67
N TYR A 282 7.17 0.28 -4.10
CA TYR A 282 8.10 0.44 -5.19
C TYR A 282 9.23 1.41 -4.81
N LEU A 283 10.22 1.55 -5.65
CA LEU A 283 11.34 2.48 -5.48
C LEU A 283 10.86 3.88 -5.05
N GLY A 284 11.29 4.34 -3.89
CA GLY A 284 10.92 5.65 -3.36
C GLY A 284 9.68 5.65 -2.46
N SER A 285 9.03 4.52 -2.22
CA SER A 285 7.85 4.44 -1.34
C SER A 285 8.15 4.88 0.10
N GLN A 286 9.38 4.73 0.57
CA GLN A 286 9.78 5.15 1.91
C GLN A 286 9.52 6.64 2.19
N ARG A 287 9.53 7.51 1.17
CA ARG A 287 9.28 8.94 1.34
C ARG A 287 7.87 9.29 1.80
N THR A 288 6.94 8.36 1.70
CA THR A 288 5.56 8.53 2.18
C THR A 288 5.39 8.19 3.66
N GLY A 289 6.41 7.62 4.31
CA GLY A 289 6.32 7.15 5.69
C GLY A 289 5.37 5.97 5.87
N ALA A 290 5.08 5.24 4.81
CA ALA A 290 4.26 4.05 4.89
C ALA A 290 4.98 2.91 5.62
N LEU A 291 4.22 2.15 6.40
CA LEU A 291 4.60 0.83 6.91
C LEU A 291 4.14 -0.23 5.93
N PHE A 292 4.89 -1.30 5.85
CA PHE A 292 4.61 -2.43 4.98
C PHE A 292 4.56 -3.72 5.80
N TRP A 293 3.74 -4.67 5.37
CA TRP A 293 3.71 -6.01 5.95
C TRP A 293 3.98 -7.06 4.87
N SER A 294 4.19 -8.29 5.28
CA SER A 294 4.59 -9.39 4.41
C SER A 294 3.46 -10.00 3.58
N SER A 295 2.33 -9.30 3.44
CA SER A 295 1.14 -9.81 2.74
C SER A 295 0.54 -11.07 3.42
N ASP A 296 -0.38 -11.74 2.74
CA ASP A 296 -1.00 -12.98 3.22
C ASP A 296 -0.02 -14.14 3.08
N ILE A 297 0.47 -14.65 4.19
CA ILE A 297 1.40 -15.76 4.24
C ILE A 297 0.80 -16.95 4.99
N ASN A 298 1.12 -18.16 4.56
CA ASN A 298 0.77 -19.35 5.32
C ASN A 298 1.61 -19.40 6.61
N PRO A 299 1.02 -19.62 7.80
CA PRO A 299 1.74 -19.71 9.05
C PRO A 299 2.53 -21.03 9.13
N SER A 300 3.79 -20.99 8.71
CA SER A 300 4.71 -22.13 8.77
C SER A 300 6.10 -21.69 9.23
N TRP A 301 6.92 -22.65 9.67
CA TRP A 301 8.31 -22.36 10.03
C TRP A 301 9.13 -21.92 8.86
N GLU A 302 8.86 -22.42 7.67
CA GLU A 302 9.50 -21.98 6.42
C GLU A 302 9.15 -20.53 6.09
N ALA A 303 7.88 -20.15 6.24
CA ALA A 303 7.46 -18.76 6.05
C ALA A 303 8.16 -17.85 7.05
N LEU A 304 8.22 -18.20 8.33
CA LEU A 304 8.95 -17.44 9.35
C LEU A 304 10.44 -17.30 8.98
N ALA A 305 11.09 -18.38 8.59
CA ALA A 305 12.50 -18.35 8.20
C ALA A 305 12.77 -17.43 7.00
N ARG A 306 11.83 -17.37 6.04
CA ARG A 306 11.94 -16.48 4.88
C ARG A 306 11.67 -15.01 5.22
N GLN A 307 10.83 -14.72 6.21
CA GLN A 307 10.55 -13.33 6.63
C GLN A 307 11.81 -12.61 7.14
N ILE A 308 12.75 -13.34 7.74
CA ILE A 308 13.99 -12.73 8.26
C ILE A 308 14.82 -12.07 7.15
N PRO A 309 15.29 -12.80 6.11
CA PRO A 309 16.05 -12.16 5.02
C PRO A 309 15.20 -11.17 4.21
N THR A 310 13.89 -11.42 4.07
CA THR A 310 12.97 -10.50 3.40
C THR A 310 12.92 -9.15 4.13
N GLY A 311 12.71 -9.15 5.44
CA GLY A 311 12.70 -7.93 6.25
C GLY A 311 14.03 -7.18 6.22
N LEU A 312 15.16 -7.90 6.25
CA LEU A 312 16.48 -7.29 6.11
C LEU A 312 16.65 -6.61 4.74
N ASN A 313 16.23 -7.26 3.66
CA ASN A 313 16.31 -6.69 2.31
C ASN A 313 15.38 -5.49 2.13
N MET A 314 14.17 -5.52 2.68
CA MET A 314 13.25 -4.38 2.68
C MET A 314 13.87 -3.19 3.41
N THR A 315 14.36 -3.41 4.63
CA THR A 315 15.03 -2.37 5.42
C THR A 315 16.26 -1.80 4.70
N ALA A 316 17.05 -2.65 4.06
CA ALA A 316 18.18 -2.23 3.24
C ALA A 316 17.77 -1.43 1.98
N SER A 317 16.52 -1.47 1.59
CA SER A 317 15.94 -0.68 0.49
C SER A 317 15.19 0.56 0.98
N GLY A 318 15.22 0.83 2.29
CA GLY A 318 14.57 1.97 2.94
C GLY A 318 13.08 1.77 3.23
N ILE A 319 12.58 0.54 3.06
CA ILE A 319 11.18 0.14 3.27
C ILE A 319 11.00 -0.45 4.67
#